data_c260f006256beb5fb819e1c54b97c3fb
#
_entry.id   c260f006256beb5fb819e1c54b97c3fb
#
_cell.length_a   1.000
_cell.length_b   1.000
_cell.length_c   1.000
_cell.angle_alpha   90.00
_cell.angle_beta   90.00
_cell.angle_gamma   90.00
#
_symmetry.space_group_name_H-M   'P 1'
#
loop_
_entity.id
_entity.type
_entity.pdbx_description
1 polymer ?
#
loop_
_entity_poly.entity_id
_entity_poly.type
_entity_poly.pdbx_seq_one_letter_code
_entity_poly.pdbx_strand_id
1 'polypeptide(L)'
;MRICLFLIIVLGITLKTVGREIEPDSVFVQYFYPNGQVSSEGTMKKGQPDGYWKTYYVTGIIKSEGKRTNYLLDSTWNFYNQSGELVQSISYSIGEKNGYSISYIYDNPLSPGQATLVSKELYINGKKEGNSFYYYPTGELRQVVFYKNNHKQGMAREFSKDSVLITVMEYNDNYLVNRERVNRIDNQGKKQGAFREYYDNGKIKKEEHYLENQLHGYYREFDGKGELVMAMRYERGKVMEEIDEDLKELLDMKSTYDQKGRLVFRGGYKEEVPVGIHRFYDTTGVVENAHLYNELGQKVSEGIIDEQGNRRGTWTDFYTTGEIRSNGAYSDNLRSGKWTFYYRNGGIEQTGRYERGRYQGLWLWYYPNGNTWREESYFNGKEDGLFVEYDSNGKILTKGDYVSGEKDGEWIYQVGDHTEKGNYVIGLREGDWKYFYNDGKLKYEGFYSQGNPDKKHKYYYPSGVLKEEQYYELGIREKNWKKYDEQGNLVMTITYRNNMEQRINGIRTGLPESDITLIR
;
A
#
# COMPACT_ATOMS: atom_id res chain seq x y z
N MET A 1 -101.73 31.39 33.34
CA MET A 1 -100.26 31.16 33.48
C MET A 1 -100.00 29.70 33.13
N ARG A 2 -99.62 29.44 31.87
CA ARG A 2 -99.38 28.04 31.37
C ARG A 2 -97.86 27.86 31.16
N ILE A 3 -97.27 26.95 31.89
CA ILE A 3 -95.89 26.57 31.77
C ILE A 3 -95.79 25.45 30.71
N CYS A 4 -95.16 25.72 29.56
CA CYS A 4 -94.83 24.70 28.58
C CYS A 4 -93.46 24.06 28.94
N LEU A 5 -93.44 22.76 29.17
CA LEU A 5 -92.26 21.96 29.37
C LEU A 5 -91.72 21.59 27.96
N PHE A 6 -90.54 22.08 27.61
CA PHE A 6 -89.84 21.61 26.41
C PHE A 6 -88.88 20.42 26.78
N LEU A 7 -89.15 19.29 26.19
CA LEU A 7 -88.32 18.10 26.29
C LEU A 7 -87.20 18.23 25.26
N ILE A 8 -86.00 18.42 25.68
CA ILE A 8 -84.82 18.42 24.78
C ILE A 8 -84.27 16.96 24.75
N ILE A 9 -84.44 16.29 23.59
CA ILE A 9 -83.80 15.02 23.27
C ILE A 9 -82.41 15.36 22.82
N VAL A 10 -81.38 15.04 23.65
CA VAL A 10 -79.97 15.11 23.25
C VAL A 10 -79.64 13.81 22.56
N LEU A 11 -79.52 13.82 21.24
CA LEU A 11 -78.92 12.76 20.46
C LEU A 11 -77.42 12.80 20.69
N GLY A 12 -76.93 11.87 21.49
CA GLY A 12 -75.47 11.64 21.67
C GLY A 12 -74.90 11.02 20.43
N ILE A 13 -74.31 11.81 19.56
CA ILE A 13 -73.42 11.32 18.49
C ILE A 13 -72.06 11.05 19.14
N THR A 14 -71.75 9.78 19.43
CA THR A 14 -70.41 9.36 19.79
C THR A 14 -69.54 9.38 18.53
N LEU A 15 -68.83 10.47 18.33
CA LEU A 15 -67.70 10.51 17.40
C LEU A 15 -66.62 9.56 17.92
N LYS A 16 -66.54 8.35 17.35
CA LYS A 16 -65.31 7.54 17.45
C LYS A 16 -64.25 8.31 16.70
N THR A 17 -63.42 9.05 17.39
CA THR A 17 -62.14 9.46 16.88
C THR A 17 -61.31 8.20 16.70
N VAL A 18 -61.17 7.72 15.47
CA VAL A 18 -60.12 6.78 15.08
C VAL A 18 -58.84 7.57 15.25
N GLY A 19 -58.23 7.45 16.42
CA GLY A 19 -56.88 7.92 16.64
C GLY A 19 -56.01 7.15 15.66
N ARG A 20 -55.53 7.83 14.62
CA ARG A 20 -54.42 7.35 13.85
C ARG A 20 -53.25 7.28 14.85
N GLU A 21 -52.89 6.09 15.33
CA GLU A 21 -51.63 5.93 16.01
C GLU A 21 -50.56 6.41 15.04
N ILE A 22 -49.96 7.54 15.36
CA ILE A 22 -48.74 8.00 14.67
C ILE A 22 -47.68 7.02 15.13
N GLU A 23 -47.41 5.98 14.32
CA GLU A 23 -46.25 5.15 14.56
C GLU A 23 -45.02 6.06 14.73
N PRO A 24 -44.22 5.85 15.77
CA PRO A 24 -43.03 6.66 15.96
C PRO A 24 -42.19 6.56 14.70
N ASP A 25 -41.75 7.70 14.15
CA ASP A 25 -40.96 7.78 12.91
C ASP A 25 -39.70 6.90 12.95
N SER A 26 -39.33 6.38 14.15
CA SER A 26 -38.19 5.47 14.38
C SER A 26 -38.49 4.54 15.55
N VAL A 27 -38.13 3.26 15.43
CA VAL A 27 -38.28 2.20 16.44
C VAL A 27 -36.92 1.57 16.70
N PHE A 28 -36.55 1.42 17.98
CA PHE A 28 -35.39 0.64 18.36
C PHE A 28 -35.73 -0.84 18.30
N VAL A 29 -34.86 -1.65 17.66
CA VAL A 29 -35.04 -3.10 17.49
C VAL A 29 -33.80 -3.86 17.93
N GLN A 30 -34.04 -5.07 18.45
CA GLN A 30 -33.00 -6.03 18.77
C GLN A 30 -33.31 -7.35 18.07
N TYR A 31 -32.29 -7.96 17.50
CA TYR A 31 -32.32 -9.28 16.93
C TYR A 31 -31.44 -10.20 17.78
N PHE A 32 -31.83 -11.44 17.90
CA PHE A 32 -31.19 -12.38 18.80
C PHE A 32 -30.68 -13.61 18.06
N TYR A 33 -29.58 -14.14 18.56
CA TYR A 33 -29.14 -15.49 18.21
C TYR A 33 -30.04 -16.54 18.91
N PRO A 34 -30.04 -17.82 18.44
CA PRO A 34 -30.86 -18.88 19.05
C PRO A 34 -30.52 -19.16 20.50
N ASN A 35 -29.31 -18.84 20.94
CA ASN A 35 -28.89 -18.96 22.36
C ASN A 35 -29.39 -17.81 23.27
N GLY A 36 -30.20 -16.89 22.72
CA GLY A 36 -30.74 -15.73 23.44
C GLY A 36 -29.83 -14.52 23.49
N GLN A 37 -28.61 -14.59 22.96
CA GLN A 37 -27.70 -13.45 22.87
C GLN A 37 -28.14 -12.49 21.74
N VAL A 38 -27.97 -11.18 21.97
CA VAL A 38 -28.23 -10.17 20.93
C VAL A 38 -27.29 -10.40 19.75
N SER A 39 -27.83 -10.48 18.55
CA SER A 39 -27.06 -10.58 17.29
C SER A 39 -26.83 -9.24 16.64
N SER A 40 -27.84 -8.38 16.71
CA SER A 40 -27.75 -6.98 16.27
C SER A 40 -28.83 -6.12 16.90
N GLU A 41 -28.56 -4.83 17.02
CA GLU A 41 -29.51 -3.86 17.54
C GLU A 41 -29.30 -2.50 16.89
N GLY A 42 -30.35 -1.71 16.86
CA GLY A 42 -30.31 -0.35 16.33
C GLY A 42 -31.68 0.22 16.06
N THR A 43 -31.70 1.39 15.47
CA THR A 43 -32.94 2.10 15.13
C THR A 43 -33.37 1.75 13.70
N MET A 44 -34.65 1.44 13.54
CA MET A 44 -35.33 1.28 12.26
C MET A 44 -36.17 2.52 12.00
N LYS A 45 -36.12 3.03 10.78
CA LYS A 45 -36.96 4.10 10.29
C LYS A 45 -37.65 3.68 8.99
N LYS A 46 -38.97 3.68 8.95
CA LYS A 46 -39.75 3.21 7.79
C LYS A 46 -39.34 1.81 7.32
N GLY A 47 -39.10 0.89 8.26
CA GLY A 47 -38.70 -0.50 7.98
C GLY A 47 -37.25 -0.70 7.54
N GLN A 48 -36.42 0.34 7.57
CA GLN A 48 -35.01 0.27 7.20
C GLN A 48 -34.09 0.70 8.34
N PRO A 49 -32.89 0.10 8.48
CA PRO A 49 -31.91 0.52 9.47
C PRO A 49 -31.51 1.98 9.28
N ASP A 50 -31.72 2.81 10.31
CA ASP A 50 -31.34 4.22 10.35
C ASP A 50 -30.90 4.58 11.79
N GLY A 51 -29.86 5.39 11.93
CA GLY A 51 -29.28 5.69 13.24
C GLY A 51 -28.13 4.76 13.61
N TYR A 52 -27.84 4.63 14.89
CA TYR A 52 -26.71 3.84 15.39
C TYR A 52 -27.03 2.36 15.46
N TRP A 53 -26.14 1.53 14.89
CA TRP A 53 -26.28 0.07 14.80
C TRP A 53 -25.10 -0.64 15.40
N LYS A 54 -25.39 -1.75 16.11
CA LYS A 54 -24.40 -2.68 16.62
C LYS A 54 -24.70 -4.09 16.13
N THR A 55 -23.66 -4.83 15.85
CA THR A 55 -23.75 -6.27 15.62
C THR A 55 -22.83 -6.98 16.58
N TYR A 56 -23.16 -8.20 16.92
CA TYR A 56 -22.46 -8.98 17.93
C TYR A 56 -22.03 -10.34 17.38
N TYR A 57 -20.99 -10.90 17.93
CA TYR A 57 -20.68 -12.32 17.80
C TYR A 57 -21.66 -13.14 18.64
N VAL A 58 -21.75 -14.45 18.35
CA VAL A 58 -22.61 -15.38 19.10
C VAL A 58 -22.26 -15.47 20.60
N THR A 59 -21.03 -15.05 20.94
CA THR A 59 -20.53 -14.94 22.32
C THR A 59 -21.02 -13.69 23.05
N GLY A 60 -21.76 -12.80 22.37
CA GLY A 60 -22.21 -11.51 22.91
C GLY A 60 -21.19 -10.37 22.78
N ILE A 61 -19.98 -10.65 22.28
CA ILE A 61 -18.96 -9.64 22.04
C ILE A 61 -19.36 -8.81 20.81
N ILE A 62 -19.17 -7.48 20.87
CA ILE A 62 -19.41 -6.59 19.73
C ILE A 62 -18.56 -7.03 18.53
N LYS A 63 -19.19 -7.14 17.37
CA LYS A 63 -18.54 -7.45 16.09
C LYS A 63 -18.35 -6.22 15.24
N SER A 64 -19.36 -5.34 15.19
CA SER A 64 -19.25 -4.05 14.52
C SER A 64 -20.27 -3.06 15.06
N GLU A 65 -19.93 -1.78 14.99
CA GLU A 65 -20.84 -0.70 15.34
C GLU A 65 -20.59 0.54 14.48
N GLY A 66 -21.65 1.32 14.29
CA GLY A 66 -21.59 2.57 13.52
C GLY A 66 -22.96 3.10 13.16
N LYS A 67 -22.99 4.25 12.50
CA LYS A 67 -24.21 4.89 12.07
C LYS A 67 -24.64 4.40 10.69
N ARG A 68 -25.95 4.26 10.50
CA ARG A 68 -26.59 4.11 9.19
C ARG A 68 -27.46 5.32 8.91
N THR A 69 -27.49 5.75 7.67
CA THR A 69 -28.38 6.77 7.17
C THR A 69 -29.07 6.22 5.92
N ASN A 70 -30.41 6.12 5.94
CA ASN A 70 -31.17 5.46 4.87
C ASN A 70 -30.60 4.08 4.53
N TYR A 71 -30.45 3.19 5.52
CA TYR A 71 -29.86 1.83 5.48
C TYR A 71 -28.38 1.74 5.06
N LEU A 72 -27.81 2.79 4.48
CA LEU A 72 -26.42 2.82 4.06
C LEU A 72 -25.48 3.10 5.24
N LEU A 73 -24.27 2.56 5.18
CA LEU A 73 -23.22 2.88 6.15
C LEU A 73 -22.89 4.37 6.07
N ASP A 74 -22.82 5.03 7.22
CA ASP A 74 -22.51 6.45 7.32
C ASP A 74 -21.62 6.70 8.55
N SER A 75 -20.83 7.79 8.51
CA SER A 75 -19.88 8.10 9.58
C SER A 75 -18.84 6.98 9.81
N THR A 76 -18.27 6.88 11.00
CA THR A 76 -17.25 5.87 11.32
C THR A 76 -17.90 4.58 11.75
N TRP A 77 -17.43 3.48 11.16
CA TRP A 77 -17.76 2.11 11.52
C TRP A 77 -16.54 1.42 12.12
N ASN A 78 -16.73 0.84 13.29
CA ASN A 78 -15.74 0.06 14.01
C ASN A 78 -16.03 -1.44 13.88
N PHE A 79 -15.00 -2.23 13.65
CA PHE A 79 -15.05 -3.67 13.49
C PHE A 79 -14.11 -4.32 14.50
N TYR A 80 -14.61 -5.32 15.21
CA TYR A 80 -13.92 -5.99 16.29
C TYR A 80 -13.72 -7.47 15.98
N ASN A 81 -12.67 -8.07 16.51
CA ASN A 81 -12.49 -9.52 16.48
C ASN A 81 -13.28 -10.23 17.58
N GLN A 82 -13.17 -11.55 17.65
CA GLN A 82 -13.90 -12.37 18.63
C GLN A 82 -13.42 -12.18 20.07
N SER A 83 -12.25 -11.58 20.27
CA SER A 83 -11.74 -11.18 21.58
C SER A 83 -12.23 -9.80 22.04
N GLY A 84 -12.99 -9.09 21.20
CA GLY A 84 -13.49 -7.74 21.46
C GLY A 84 -12.51 -6.63 21.12
N GLU A 85 -11.42 -6.96 20.44
CA GLU A 85 -10.39 -6.01 20.06
C GLU A 85 -10.76 -5.31 18.76
N LEU A 86 -10.58 -3.98 18.69
CA LEU A 86 -10.83 -3.16 17.48
C LEU A 86 -9.81 -3.47 16.39
N VAL A 87 -10.20 -4.20 15.35
CA VAL A 87 -9.31 -4.57 14.23
C VAL A 87 -9.37 -3.61 13.06
N GLN A 88 -10.48 -2.89 12.90
CA GLN A 88 -10.61 -1.93 11.81
C GLN A 88 -11.60 -0.82 12.16
N SER A 89 -11.28 0.41 11.73
CA SER A 89 -12.17 1.57 11.78
C SER A 89 -12.23 2.20 10.39
N ILE A 90 -13.44 2.35 9.82
CA ILE A 90 -13.64 2.84 8.46
C ILE A 90 -14.66 3.97 8.47
N SER A 91 -14.30 5.09 7.85
CA SER A 91 -15.23 6.20 7.62
C SER A 91 -16.01 5.99 6.33
N TYR A 92 -17.33 6.14 6.41
CA TYR A 92 -18.26 6.03 5.29
C TYR A 92 -19.05 7.32 5.12
N SER A 93 -19.47 7.57 3.90
CA SER A 93 -20.50 8.56 3.55
C SER A 93 -21.46 7.90 2.57
N ILE A 94 -22.71 7.74 2.98
CA ILE A 94 -23.80 7.17 2.15
C ILE A 94 -23.37 5.86 1.44
N GLY A 95 -22.82 4.92 2.22
CA GLY A 95 -22.43 3.58 1.76
C GLY A 95 -21.04 3.46 1.15
N GLU A 96 -20.42 4.55 0.74
CA GLU A 96 -19.06 4.55 0.18
C GLU A 96 -18.02 4.92 1.24
N LYS A 97 -16.83 4.32 1.15
CA LYS A 97 -15.69 4.73 2.00
C LYS A 97 -15.35 6.18 1.70
N ASN A 98 -15.39 7.03 2.72
CA ASN A 98 -15.07 8.45 2.60
C ASN A 98 -14.45 8.95 3.90
N GLY A 99 -13.15 9.19 3.90
CA GLY A 99 -12.34 9.41 5.07
C GLY A 99 -11.34 8.27 5.28
N TYR A 100 -10.88 8.09 6.51
CA TYR A 100 -9.85 7.10 6.80
C TYR A 100 -10.42 5.68 7.00
N SER A 101 -9.67 4.68 6.47
CA SER A 101 -9.76 3.28 6.85
C SER A 101 -8.48 2.95 7.63
N ILE A 102 -8.64 2.56 8.89
CA ILE A 102 -7.54 2.29 9.82
C ILE A 102 -7.63 0.84 10.26
N SER A 103 -6.51 0.11 10.19
CA SER A 103 -6.44 -1.31 10.58
C SER A 103 -5.45 -1.52 11.71
N TYR A 104 -5.76 -2.44 12.63
CA TYR A 104 -5.00 -2.75 13.84
C TYR A 104 -4.74 -4.25 13.95
N ILE A 105 -3.65 -4.62 14.63
CA ILE A 105 -3.36 -5.98 15.10
C ILE A 105 -3.00 -5.94 16.58
N TYR A 106 -3.10 -7.10 17.25
CA TYR A 106 -2.81 -7.27 18.68
C TYR A 106 -1.69 -8.29 18.96
N ASP A 107 -1.01 -8.74 17.89
CA ASP A 107 0.05 -9.76 17.95
C ASP A 107 1.45 -9.15 18.08
N ASN A 108 1.56 -7.92 18.62
CA ASN A 108 2.86 -7.29 18.83
C ASN A 108 3.61 -7.97 19.99
N PRO A 109 4.73 -8.68 19.73
CA PRO A 109 5.49 -9.36 20.77
C PRO A 109 6.06 -8.42 21.85
N LEU A 110 6.25 -7.13 21.51
CA LEU A 110 6.78 -6.10 22.40
C LEU A 110 5.69 -5.44 23.26
N SER A 111 4.41 -5.63 22.90
CA SER A 111 3.27 -5.04 23.59
C SER A 111 2.05 -5.96 23.47
N PRO A 112 2.08 -7.15 24.11
CA PRO A 112 0.98 -8.11 24.03
C PRO A 112 -0.34 -7.50 24.51
N GLY A 113 -1.41 -7.71 23.73
CA GLY A 113 -2.74 -7.21 24.04
C GLY A 113 -2.96 -5.71 23.81
N GLN A 114 -1.97 -4.99 23.27
CA GLN A 114 -2.14 -3.60 22.85
C GLN A 114 -2.36 -3.50 21.33
N ALA A 115 -3.24 -2.58 20.94
CA ALA A 115 -3.51 -2.30 19.53
C ALA A 115 -2.26 -1.72 18.85
N THR A 116 -1.78 -2.38 17.82
CA THR A 116 -0.73 -1.86 16.94
C THR A 116 -1.35 -1.46 15.60
N LEU A 117 -1.10 -0.24 15.18
CA LEU A 117 -1.56 0.29 13.88
C LEU A 117 -0.84 -0.44 12.74
N VAL A 118 -1.60 -1.00 11.79
CA VAL A 118 -1.07 -1.69 10.60
C VAL A 118 -1.13 -0.81 9.36
N SER A 119 -2.27 -0.12 9.18
CA SER A 119 -2.45 0.77 8.04
C SER A 119 -3.40 1.91 8.36
N LYS A 120 -3.17 3.04 7.68
CA LYS A 120 -4.06 4.20 7.65
C LYS A 120 -4.18 4.68 6.22
N GLU A 121 -5.33 4.46 5.61
CA GLU A 121 -5.58 4.72 4.21
C GLU A 121 -6.70 5.73 4.05
N LEU A 122 -6.49 6.75 3.21
CA LEU A 122 -7.50 7.77 2.91
C LEU A 122 -8.33 7.34 1.70
N TYR A 123 -9.64 7.45 1.83
CA TYR A 123 -10.60 7.22 0.75
C TYR A 123 -11.44 8.47 0.51
N ILE A 124 -11.73 8.77 -0.75
CA ILE A 124 -12.66 9.80 -1.20
C ILE A 124 -13.59 9.16 -2.23
N ASN A 125 -14.89 9.15 -1.96
CA ASN A 125 -15.92 8.55 -2.83
C ASN A 125 -15.55 7.12 -3.27
N GLY A 126 -15.23 6.27 -2.30
CA GLY A 126 -14.89 4.85 -2.49
C GLY A 126 -13.49 4.57 -3.05
N LYS A 127 -12.73 5.60 -3.44
CA LYS A 127 -11.40 5.44 -4.04
C LYS A 127 -10.30 5.87 -3.08
N LYS A 128 -9.16 5.15 -3.09
CA LYS A 128 -7.97 5.59 -2.36
C LYS A 128 -7.44 6.88 -2.96
N GLU A 129 -7.22 7.88 -2.10
CA GLU A 129 -6.72 9.21 -2.45
C GLU A 129 -5.70 9.67 -1.41
N GLY A 130 -4.66 10.39 -1.87
CA GLY A 130 -3.63 10.93 -0.97
C GLY A 130 -2.71 9.88 -0.37
N ASN A 131 -2.07 10.22 0.76
CA ASN A 131 -1.11 9.33 1.40
C ASN A 131 -1.80 8.20 2.17
N SER A 132 -1.36 6.97 1.89
CA SER A 132 -1.63 5.78 2.68
C SER A 132 -0.37 5.39 3.46
N PHE A 133 -0.54 5.07 4.73
CA PHE A 133 0.52 4.75 5.67
C PHE A 133 0.42 3.29 6.06
N TYR A 134 1.55 2.58 6.02
CA TYR A 134 1.67 1.18 6.41
C TYR A 134 2.73 1.04 7.48
N TYR A 135 2.50 0.21 8.46
CA TYR A 135 3.33 0.08 9.65
C TYR A 135 3.88 -1.34 9.80
N TYR A 136 5.00 -1.48 10.47
CA TYR A 136 5.48 -2.77 10.93
C TYR A 136 4.58 -3.33 12.03
N PRO A 137 4.59 -4.66 12.27
CA PRO A 137 3.86 -5.24 13.41
C PRO A 137 4.30 -4.70 14.77
N THR A 138 5.49 -4.12 14.84
CA THR A 138 6.07 -3.46 16.03
C THR A 138 5.62 -2.01 16.20
N GLY A 139 4.90 -1.44 15.21
CA GLY A 139 4.23 -0.13 15.29
C GLY A 139 4.95 1.01 14.55
N GLU A 140 6.20 0.82 14.13
CA GLU A 140 6.94 1.84 13.40
C GLU A 140 6.41 1.98 11.97
N LEU A 141 6.49 3.21 11.42
CA LEU A 141 6.12 3.47 10.05
C LEU A 141 7.02 2.69 9.08
N ARG A 142 6.42 1.82 8.26
CA ARG A 142 7.12 1.03 7.24
C ARG A 142 7.12 1.69 5.88
N GLN A 143 5.96 2.23 5.45
CA GLN A 143 5.82 2.74 4.09
C GLN A 143 4.78 3.84 4.02
N VAL A 144 5.04 4.85 3.20
CA VAL A 144 4.06 5.85 2.76
C VAL A 144 3.93 5.76 1.25
N VAL A 145 2.69 5.63 0.78
CA VAL A 145 2.37 5.53 -0.66
C VAL A 145 1.28 6.54 -0.99
N PHE A 146 1.53 7.36 -1.99
CA PHE A 146 0.51 8.29 -2.48
C PHE A 146 -0.36 7.61 -3.54
N TYR A 147 -1.67 7.76 -3.39
CA TYR A 147 -2.68 7.24 -4.30
C TYR A 147 -3.51 8.36 -4.92
N LYS A 148 -3.90 8.15 -6.17
CA LYS A 148 -4.86 8.97 -6.90
C LYS A 148 -5.82 8.04 -7.64
N ASN A 149 -7.12 8.11 -7.37
CA ASN A 149 -8.14 7.24 -7.96
C ASN A 149 -7.82 5.73 -7.84
N ASN A 150 -7.40 5.23 -6.68
CA ASN A 150 -6.91 3.87 -6.39
C ASN A 150 -5.53 3.51 -6.99
N HIS A 151 -4.93 4.37 -7.81
CA HIS A 151 -3.64 4.10 -8.44
C HIS A 151 -2.51 4.74 -7.64
N LYS A 152 -1.41 4.02 -7.47
CA LYS A 152 -0.18 4.59 -6.90
C LYS A 152 0.35 5.66 -7.85
N GLN A 153 0.61 6.85 -7.33
CA GLN A 153 1.05 8.00 -8.09
C GLN A 153 2.12 8.78 -7.33
N GLY A 154 3.15 9.25 -8.05
CA GLY A 154 4.23 10.04 -7.45
C GLY A 154 5.10 9.25 -6.47
N MET A 155 5.62 9.93 -5.46
CA MET A 155 6.62 9.38 -4.56
C MET A 155 6.03 8.46 -3.50
N ALA A 156 6.63 7.27 -3.34
CA ALA A 156 6.44 6.40 -2.19
C ALA A 156 7.76 6.26 -1.42
N ARG A 157 7.68 6.07 -0.11
CA ARG A 157 8.82 6.01 0.80
C ARG A 157 8.73 4.77 1.66
N GLU A 158 9.84 4.08 1.82
CA GLU A 158 9.95 2.92 2.69
C GLU A 158 10.98 3.18 3.78
N PHE A 159 10.65 2.82 5.01
CA PHE A 159 11.45 3.07 6.20
C PHE A 159 11.86 1.74 6.84
N SER A 160 13.03 1.72 7.46
CA SER A 160 13.45 0.63 8.34
C SER A 160 12.66 0.66 9.66
N LYS A 161 12.81 -0.38 10.49
CA LYS A 161 12.24 -0.42 11.84
C LYS A 161 12.75 0.71 12.74
N ASP A 162 13.96 1.20 12.48
CA ASP A 162 14.55 2.35 13.19
C ASP A 162 14.09 3.70 12.62
N SER A 163 13.00 3.71 11.85
CA SER A 163 12.40 4.89 11.21
C SER A 163 13.33 5.63 10.24
N VAL A 164 14.37 4.97 9.74
CA VAL A 164 15.27 5.52 8.72
C VAL A 164 14.67 5.27 7.35
N LEU A 165 14.58 6.31 6.52
CA LEU A 165 14.17 6.18 5.11
C LEU A 165 15.22 5.34 4.37
N ILE A 166 14.83 4.19 3.83
CA ILE A 166 15.74 3.25 3.16
C ILE A 166 15.51 3.14 1.66
N THR A 167 14.28 3.45 1.20
CA THR A 167 13.94 3.37 -0.22
C THR A 167 12.99 4.49 -0.59
N VAL A 168 13.26 5.13 -1.71
CA VAL A 168 12.35 6.05 -2.39
C VAL A 168 11.91 5.41 -3.70
N MET A 169 10.63 5.40 -3.96
CA MET A 169 10.02 4.86 -5.17
C MET A 169 9.19 5.94 -5.83
N GLU A 170 9.16 5.95 -7.14
CA GLU A 170 8.30 6.82 -7.93
C GLU A 170 7.34 5.98 -8.75
N TYR A 171 6.06 6.26 -8.62
CA TYR A 171 4.99 5.60 -9.35
C TYR A 171 4.29 6.55 -10.31
N ASN A 172 3.95 6.04 -11.47
CA ASN A 172 3.05 6.69 -12.40
C ASN A 172 1.96 5.70 -12.79
N ASP A 173 0.73 5.94 -12.33
CA ASP A 173 -0.45 5.11 -12.60
C ASP A 173 -0.22 3.62 -12.27
N ASN A 174 0.19 3.33 -11.04
CA ASN A 174 0.65 2.03 -10.50
C ASN A 174 1.99 1.53 -11.05
N TYR A 175 2.55 2.14 -12.10
CA TYR A 175 3.85 1.69 -12.64
C TYR A 175 5.00 2.25 -11.82
N LEU A 176 5.92 1.38 -11.42
CA LEU A 176 7.16 1.79 -10.78
C LEU A 176 8.10 2.40 -11.83
N VAL A 177 8.26 3.72 -11.77
CA VAL A 177 9.11 4.48 -12.71
C VAL A 177 10.54 4.52 -12.22
N ASN A 178 10.73 4.65 -10.90
CA ASN A 178 12.05 4.72 -10.27
C ASN A 178 12.03 4.07 -8.88
N ARG A 179 13.14 3.44 -8.51
CA ARG A 179 13.40 2.91 -7.17
C ARG A 179 14.84 3.19 -6.80
N GLU A 180 15.06 3.92 -5.74
CA GLU A 180 16.38 4.27 -5.23
C GLU A 180 16.49 3.90 -3.75
N ARG A 181 17.56 3.17 -3.39
CA ARG A 181 17.93 2.99 -1.99
C ARG A 181 18.71 4.21 -1.50
N VAL A 182 18.28 4.78 -0.39
CA VAL A 182 18.86 5.98 0.23
C VAL A 182 19.31 5.67 1.66
N ASN A 183 20.07 6.58 2.28
CA ASN A 183 20.44 6.54 3.69
C ASN A 183 21.11 5.22 4.11
N ARG A 184 22.09 4.77 3.34
CA ARG A 184 22.72 3.46 3.52
C ARG A 184 23.63 3.44 4.74
N ILE A 185 23.52 2.36 5.51
CA ILE A 185 24.39 2.03 6.63
C ILE A 185 25.20 0.81 6.22
N ASP A 186 26.52 0.81 6.51
CA ASP A 186 27.40 -0.32 6.21
C ASP A 186 27.20 -1.50 7.18
N ASN A 187 27.91 -2.60 6.94
CA ASN A 187 27.82 -3.81 7.77
C ASN A 187 28.30 -3.62 9.22
N GLN A 188 28.94 -2.49 9.52
CA GLN A 188 29.40 -2.11 10.86
C GLN A 188 28.44 -1.12 11.56
N GLY A 189 27.29 -0.82 10.94
CA GLY A 189 26.31 0.12 11.44
C GLY A 189 26.69 1.59 11.24
N LYS A 190 27.68 1.89 10.37
CA LYS A 190 28.13 3.26 10.14
C LYS A 190 27.45 3.89 8.93
N LYS A 191 27.06 5.14 9.05
CA LYS A 191 26.56 5.96 7.94
C LYS A 191 27.66 6.21 6.92
N GLN A 192 27.34 6.05 5.62
CA GLN A 192 28.26 6.23 4.51
C GLN A 192 27.56 6.89 3.33
N GLY A 193 28.16 7.94 2.76
CA GLY A 193 27.63 8.65 1.59
C GLY A 193 26.46 9.56 1.89
N ALA A 194 25.62 9.82 0.89
CA ALA A 194 24.52 10.78 0.99
C ALA A 194 23.36 10.26 1.84
N PHE A 195 22.92 11.08 2.80
CA PHE A 195 21.72 10.90 3.60
C PHE A 195 20.75 12.01 3.27
N ARG A 196 19.48 11.67 3.01
CA ARG A 196 18.46 12.62 2.58
C ARG A 196 17.20 12.52 3.43
N GLU A 197 16.68 13.66 3.81
CA GLU A 197 15.33 13.86 4.34
C GLU A 197 14.48 14.53 3.27
N TYR A 198 13.18 14.24 3.26
CA TYR A 198 12.25 14.79 2.28
C TYR A 198 11.07 15.45 2.96
N TYR A 199 10.53 16.49 2.34
CA TYR A 199 9.22 17.04 2.66
C TYR A 199 8.11 16.07 2.20
N ASP A 200 6.88 16.27 2.70
CA ASP A 200 5.71 15.48 2.29
C ASP A 200 5.40 15.61 0.80
N ASN A 201 5.74 16.74 0.18
CA ASN A 201 5.61 16.98 -1.26
C ASN A 201 6.66 16.26 -2.12
N GLY A 202 7.55 15.47 -1.53
CA GLY A 202 8.59 14.70 -2.21
C GLY A 202 9.89 15.45 -2.50
N LYS A 203 9.97 16.77 -2.24
CA LYS A 203 11.21 17.53 -2.40
C LYS A 203 12.19 17.25 -1.27
N ILE A 204 13.49 17.30 -1.58
CA ILE A 204 14.54 17.15 -0.57
C ILE A 204 14.41 18.30 0.44
N LYS A 205 14.40 17.96 1.73
CA LYS A 205 14.42 18.90 2.83
C LYS A 205 15.84 19.13 3.31
N LYS A 206 16.62 18.06 3.37
CA LYS A 206 17.96 18.05 3.90
C LYS A 206 18.80 16.98 3.20
N GLU A 207 20.02 17.31 2.88
CA GLU A 207 21.01 16.36 2.34
C GLU A 207 22.30 16.48 3.15
N GLU A 208 22.79 15.36 3.64
CA GLU A 208 24.00 15.24 4.43
C GLU A 208 24.91 14.18 3.81
N HIS A 209 26.20 14.39 3.90
CA HIS A 209 27.18 13.39 3.48
C HIS A 209 27.97 12.88 4.68
N TYR A 210 28.14 11.57 4.76
CA TYR A 210 28.84 10.91 5.86
C TYR A 210 29.98 10.03 5.38
N LEU A 211 31.05 10.03 6.16
CA LEU A 211 32.14 9.07 6.11
C LEU A 211 32.31 8.52 7.53
N GLU A 212 32.08 7.20 7.70
CA GLU A 212 32.21 6.50 8.99
C GLU A 212 31.47 7.17 10.16
N ASN A 213 30.19 7.54 9.99
CA ASN A 213 29.34 8.28 10.91
C ASN A 213 29.70 9.76 11.13
N GLN A 214 30.76 10.27 10.53
CA GLN A 214 31.12 11.68 10.63
C GLN A 214 30.62 12.44 9.41
N LEU A 215 30.07 13.64 9.61
CA LEU A 215 29.75 14.55 8.51
C LEU A 215 31.03 14.81 7.71
N HIS A 216 30.99 14.51 6.42
CA HIS A 216 32.12 14.68 5.51
C HIS A 216 31.61 15.01 4.13
N GLY A 217 31.74 16.25 3.71
CA GLY A 217 31.18 16.77 2.49
C GLY A 217 30.14 17.85 2.74
N TYR A 218 29.21 18.00 1.80
CA TYR A 218 28.19 19.02 1.93
C TYR A 218 27.04 18.60 2.84
N TYR A 219 26.63 19.56 3.63
CA TYR A 219 25.37 19.62 4.34
C TYR A 219 24.51 20.67 3.63
N ARG A 220 23.31 20.34 3.23
CA ARG A 220 22.39 21.24 2.52
C ARG A 220 21.01 21.16 3.11
N GLU A 221 20.37 22.30 3.27
CA GLU A 221 18.96 22.42 3.61
C GLU A 221 18.21 23.14 2.51
N PHE A 222 17.01 22.69 2.23
CA PHE A 222 16.14 23.23 1.19
C PHE A 222 14.81 23.63 1.80
N ASP A 223 14.13 24.61 1.22
CA ASP A 223 12.77 24.96 1.60
C ASP A 223 11.73 24.00 0.96
N GLY A 224 10.46 24.18 1.33
CA GLY A 224 9.35 23.37 0.80
C GLY A 224 9.12 23.53 -0.72
N LYS A 225 9.73 24.55 -1.36
CA LYS A 225 9.74 24.73 -2.81
C LYS A 225 10.93 24.03 -3.46
N GLY A 226 11.91 23.55 -2.66
CA GLY A 226 13.14 22.91 -3.11
C GLY A 226 14.24 23.91 -3.43
N GLU A 227 14.14 25.16 -2.96
CA GLU A 227 15.18 26.17 -3.05
C GLU A 227 16.17 25.98 -1.90
N LEU A 228 17.47 26.12 -2.18
CA LEU A 228 18.51 25.94 -1.18
C LEU A 228 18.46 27.08 -0.18
N VAL A 229 18.36 26.72 1.12
CA VAL A 229 18.31 27.66 2.23
C VAL A 229 19.69 27.80 2.91
N MET A 230 20.41 26.68 3.02
CA MET A 230 21.70 26.62 3.71
C MET A 230 22.60 25.56 3.09
N ALA A 231 23.88 25.87 2.97
CA ALA A 231 24.90 24.91 2.61
C ALA A 231 26.13 25.09 3.47
N MET A 232 26.65 23.99 4.00
CA MET A 232 27.90 23.97 4.76
C MET A 232 28.78 22.84 4.26
N ARG A 233 30.09 22.99 4.36
CA ARG A 233 31.04 21.93 4.06
C ARG A 233 31.63 21.39 5.36
N TYR A 234 31.68 20.08 5.47
CA TYR A 234 32.24 19.38 6.62
C TYR A 234 33.42 18.51 6.20
N GLU A 235 34.44 18.43 7.06
CA GLU A 235 35.49 17.44 6.97
C GLU A 235 35.62 16.74 8.31
N ARG A 236 35.35 15.42 8.32
CA ARG A 236 35.38 14.57 9.53
C ARG A 236 34.71 15.21 10.74
N GLY A 237 33.48 15.69 10.55
CA GLY A 237 32.64 16.29 11.59
C GLY A 237 32.93 17.74 11.93
N LYS A 238 33.94 18.37 11.33
CA LYS A 238 34.26 19.81 11.55
C LYS A 238 33.73 20.63 10.39
N VAL A 239 33.05 21.74 10.69
CA VAL A 239 32.65 22.75 9.70
C VAL A 239 33.90 23.37 9.10
N MET A 240 34.00 23.32 7.77
CA MET A 240 35.13 23.93 7.06
C MET A 240 34.81 25.34 6.60
N GLU A 241 33.60 25.56 6.08
CA GLU A 241 33.18 26.83 5.56
C GLU A 241 31.67 26.88 5.35
N GLU A 242 31.03 28.04 5.61
CA GLU A 242 29.67 28.35 5.17
C GLU A 242 29.74 28.77 3.70
N ILE A 243 29.00 28.12 2.83
CA ILE A 243 29.08 28.36 1.38
C ILE A 243 27.92 29.26 0.99
N ASP A 244 28.26 30.48 0.55
CA ASP A 244 27.33 31.40 -0.09
C ASP A 244 27.05 30.93 -1.53
N GLU A 245 25.79 30.81 -1.92
CA GLU A 245 25.39 30.28 -3.24
C GLU A 245 25.77 31.20 -4.39
N ASP A 246 25.93 32.49 -4.16
CA ASP A 246 26.34 33.44 -5.18
C ASP A 246 27.80 33.23 -5.66
N LEU A 247 28.57 32.36 -4.96
CA LEU A 247 29.93 31.96 -5.33
C LEU A 247 29.99 30.74 -6.28
N LYS A 248 28.85 30.21 -6.73
CA LYS A 248 28.77 29.01 -7.61
C LYS A 248 29.33 29.22 -9.02
N GLU A 249 29.63 30.41 -9.47
CA GLU A 249 29.93 30.70 -10.86
C GLU A 249 31.40 30.55 -11.31
N LEU A 250 32.35 30.26 -10.43
CA LEU A 250 33.75 30.17 -10.82
C LEU A 250 34.31 28.76 -10.70
N LEU A 251 33.84 27.85 -11.60
CA LEU A 251 34.62 26.66 -11.90
C LEU A 251 35.84 27.06 -12.73
N ASP A 252 37.04 26.76 -12.21
CA ASP A 252 38.25 26.85 -13.00
C ASP A 252 38.26 25.74 -14.07
N MET A 253 37.99 26.12 -15.32
CA MET A 253 37.95 25.17 -16.43
C MET A 253 39.37 24.93 -16.95
N LYS A 254 39.94 23.78 -16.61
CA LYS A 254 41.24 23.33 -17.13
C LYS A 254 41.09 22.57 -18.41
N SER A 255 41.94 22.91 -19.38
CA SER A 255 42.05 22.23 -20.66
C SER A 255 43.49 21.88 -20.95
N THR A 256 43.71 20.66 -21.47
CA THR A 256 45.05 20.24 -21.93
C THR A 256 45.01 19.88 -23.41
N TYR A 257 46.14 20.09 -24.06
CA TYR A 257 46.29 19.90 -25.49
C TYR A 257 47.49 18.98 -25.78
N ASP A 258 47.43 18.21 -26.84
CA ASP A 258 48.55 17.39 -27.29
C ASP A 258 49.63 18.23 -27.99
N GLN A 259 50.71 17.57 -28.40
CA GLN A 259 51.82 18.24 -29.12
C GLN A 259 51.41 18.88 -30.48
N LYS A 260 50.26 18.49 -31.02
CA LYS A 260 49.68 19.04 -32.25
C LYS A 260 48.64 20.12 -32.01
N GLY A 261 48.46 20.54 -30.73
CA GLY A 261 47.48 21.56 -30.34
C GLY A 261 46.04 21.07 -30.32
N ARG A 262 45.78 19.75 -30.31
CA ARG A 262 44.42 19.20 -30.22
C ARG A 262 44.00 19.04 -28.77
N LEU A 263 42.78 19.41 -28.46
CA LEU A 263 42.20 19.24 -27.12
C LEU A 263 42.15 17.74 -26.77
N VAL A 264 42.75 17.36 -25.64
CA VAL A 264 42.74 15.97 -25.14
C VAL A 264 41.99 15.85 -23.81
N PHE A 265 41.82 16.96 -23.08
CA PHE A 265 41.11 16.96 -21.81
C PHE A 265 40.46 18.31 -21.54
N ARG A 266 39.26 18.30 -20.93
CA ARG A 266 38.61 19.49 -20.41
C ARG A 266 37.77 19.11 -19.18
N GLY A 267 37.97 19.82 -18.04
CA GLY A 267 37.24 19.56 -16.80
C GLY A 267 37.19 20.75 -15.88
N GLY A 268 36.18 20.79 -15.03
CA GLY A 268 35.97 21.84 -14.04
C GLY A 268 36.66 21.50 -12.72
N TYR A 269 37.23 22.52 -12.09
CA TYR A 269 37.85 22.41 -10.78
C TYR A 269 37.33 23.53 -9.87
N LYS A 270 37.23 23.23 -8.58
CA LYS A 270 36.98 24.19 -7.52
C LYS A 270 38.10 24.03 -6.51
N GLU A 271 38.94 25.08 -6.33
CA GLU A 271 40.10 25.01 -5.45
C GLU A 271 40.98 23.76 -5.67
N GLU A 272 41.33 23.49 -6.92
CA GLU A 272 42.10 22.29 -7.36
C GLU A 272 41.35 20.96 -7.20
N VAL A 273 40.15 20.90 -6.65
CA VAL A 273 39.32 19.71 -6.50
C VAL A 273 38.53 19.51 -7.80
N PRO A 274 38.60 18.34 -8.44
CA PRO A 274 37.84 18.07 -9.66
C PRO A 274 36.32 18.03 -9.35
N VAL A 275 35.50 18.75 -10.12
CA VAL A 275 34.04 18.79 -9.97
C VAL A 275 33.33 18.77 -11.31
N GLY A 276 32.13 18.21 -11.36
CA GLY A 276 31.32 18.16 -12.55
C GLY A 276 31.84 17.16 -13.61
N ILE A 277 31.70 17.52 -14.87
CA ILE A 277 32.03 16.64 -16.00
C ILE A 277 33.44 16.92 -16.48
N HIS A 278 34.32 15.94 -16.44
CA HIS A 278 35.65 15.93 -17.03
C HIS A 278 35.61 15.09 -18.30
N ARG A 279 35.90 15.70 -19.44
CA ARG A 279 35.89 15.03 -20.76
C ARG A 279 37.28 14.76 -21.26
N PHE A 280 37.45 13.58 -21.83
CA PHE A 280 38.67 13.13 -22.51
C PHE A 280 38.34 12.95 -23.99
N TYR A 281 39.19 13.45 -24.84
CA TYR A 281 38.96 13.52 -26.28
C TYR A 281 39.94 12.64 -27.03
N ASP A 282 39.46 11.98 -28.08
CA ASP A 282 40.29 11.24 -29.00
C ASP A 282 41.04 12.20 -29.98
N THR A 283 41.84 11.61 -30.86
CA THR A 283 42.62 12.35 -31.86
C THR A 283 41.78 13.07 -32.92
N THR A 284 40.49 12.81 -32.99
CA THR A 284 39.53 13.46 -33.92
C THR A 284 38.73 14.55 -33.22
N GLY A 285 38.90 14.75 -31.92
CA GLY A 285 38.16 15.74 -31.10
C GLY A 285 36.82 15.25 -30.60
N VAL A 286 36.56 13.96 -30.73
CA VAL A 286 35.32 13.34 -30.17
C VAL A 286 35.56 12.93 -28.73
N VAL A 287 34.56 13.08 -27.87
CA VAL A 287 34.63 12.62 -26.49
C VAL A 287 34.72 11.10 -26.47
N GLU A 288 35.88 10.59 -26.07
CA GLU A 288 36.17 9.15 -25.90
C GLU A 288 35.70 8.63 -24.53
N ASN A 289 35.85 9.46 -23.49
CA ASN A 289 35.43 9.14 -22.11
C ASN A 289 35.09 10.40 -21.36
N ALA A 290 34.32 10.27 -20.30
CA ALA A 290 34.07 11.33 -19.34
C ALA A 290 33.99 10.76 -17.93
N HIS A 291 34.54 11.50 -16.97
CA HIS A 291 34.38 11.24 -15.56
C HIS A 291 33.46 12.28 -14.95
N LEU A 292 32.51 11.83 -14.14
CA LEU A 292 31.65 12.73 -13.36
C LEU A 292 32.13 12.73 -11.93
N TYR A 293 32.44 13.91 -11.41
CA TYR A 293 32.85 14.14 -10.05
C TYR A 293 31.75 14.85 -9.28
N ASN A 294 31.55 14.43 -8.03
CA ASN A 294 30.75 15.21 -7.10
C ASN A 294 31.56 16.42 -6.61
N GLU A 295 30.95 17.24 -5.79
CA GLU A 295 31.55 18.46 -5.25
C GLU A 295 32.68 18.22 -4.22
N LEU A 296 32.89 16.96 -3.83
CA LEU A 296 34.00 16.53 -2.96
C LEU A 296 35.21 16.01 -3.77
N GLY A 297 35.15 16.07 -5.10
CA GLY A 297 36.16 15.52 -5.97
C GLY A 297 36.15 13.99 -6.07
N GLN A 298 35.09 13.34 -5.59
CA GLN A 298 34.97 11.89 -5.70
C GLN A 298 34.34 11.55 -7.05
N LYS A 299 34.97 10.63 -7.77
CA LYS A 299 34.42 10.11 -9.02
C LYS A 299 33.15 9.29 -8.73
N VAL A 300 32.01 9.74 -9.24
CA VAL A 300 30.70 9.10 -9.01
C VAL A 300 30.21 8.34 -10.22
N SER A 301 30.72 8.66 -11.41
CA SER A 301 30.42 7.93 -12.65
C SER A 301 31.52 8.08 -13.69
N GLU A 302 31.56 7.14 -14.62
CA GLU A 302 32.38 7.22 -15.83
C GLU A 302 31.66 6.63 -17.04
N GLY A 303 31.95 7.16 -18.21
CA GLY A 303 31.35 6.78 -19.48
C GLY A 303 31.47 7.90 -20.49
N ILE A 304 30.69 7.87 -21.56
CA ILE A 304 30.72 8.93 -22.57
C ILE A 304 29.61 9.94 -22.27
N ILE A 305 29.99 11.22 -22.11
CA ILE A 305 29.06 12.36 -22.06
C ILE A 305 29.47 13.32 -23.18
N ASP A 306 28.67 13.39 -24.25
CA ASP A 306 28.97 14.28 -25.38
C ASP A 306 28.94 15.76 -24.99
N GLU A 307 29.28 16.66 -25.94
CA GLU A 307 29.30 18.12 -25.71
C GLU A 307 27.92 18.70 -25.38
N GLN A 308 26.85 18.01 -25.74
CA GLN A 308 25.46 18.37 -25.46
C GLN A 308 25.00 17.82 -24.10
N GLY A 309 25.84 17.06 -23.38
CA GLY A 309 25.51 16.47 -22.10
C GLY A 309 24.81 15.11 -22.19
N ASN A 310 24.71 14.50 -23.37
CA ASN A 310 24.06 13.21 -23.55
C ASN A 310 24.99 12.05 -23.20
N ARG A 311 24.48 11.12 -22.38
CA ARG A 311 25.17 9.88 -22.02
C ARG A 311 25.03 8.86 -23.13
N ARG A 312 26.16 8.20 -23.47
CA ARG A 312 26.23 7.17 -24.50
C ARG A 312 27.19 6.05 -24.14
N GLY A 313 27.02 4.89 -24.77
CA GLY A 313 27.94 3.75 -24.64
C GLY A 313 27.96 3.16 -23.23
N THR A 314 29.05 2.48 -22.91
CA THR A 314 29.26 1.83 -21.62
C THR A 314 29.36 2.87 -20.50
N TRP A 315 28.74 2.55 -19.36
CA TRP A 315 28.61 3.47 -18.23
C TRP A 315 28.84 2.71 -16.93
N THR A 316 29.61 3.29 -16.03
CA THR A 316 29.82 2.77 -14.67
C THR A 316 29.52 3.86 -13.66
N ASP A 317 28.66 3.56 -12.68
CA ASP A 317 28.43 4.40 -11.51
C ASP A 317 29.17 3.84 -10.32
N PHE A 318 29.67 4.71 -9.46
CA PHE A 318 30.42 4.35 -8.25
C PHE A 318 29.68 4.80 -7.01
N TYR A 319 29.92 4.09 -5.91
CA TYR A 319 29.71 4.60 -4.58
C TYR A 319 30.75 5.70 -4.28
N THR A 320 30.44 6.58 -3.34
CA THR A 320 31.40 7.63 -2.92
C THR A 320 32.70 7.07 -2.30
N THR A 321 32.70 5.81 -1.93
CA THR A 321 33.87 5.06 -1.43
C THR A 321 34.67 4.38 -2.54
N GLY A 322 34.22 4.51 -3.81
CA GLY A 322 34.93 4.07 -5.00
C GLY A 322 34.54 2.71 -5.55
N GLU A 323 33.73 1.91 -4.81
CA GLU A 323 33.25 0.62 -5.30
C GLU A 323 32.21 0.82 -6.40
N ILE A 324 32.11 -0.11 -7.34
CA ILE A 324 31.09 -0.07 -8.39
C ILE A 324 29.71 -0.20 -7.77
N ARG A 325 28.82 0.75 -8.09
CA ARG A 325 27.40 0.75 -7.73
C ARG A 325 26.54 0.16 -8.82
N SER A 326 26.80 0.50 -10.06
CA SER A 326 26.08 -0.04 -11.22
C SER A 326 26.92 0.05 -12.49
N ASN A 327 26.64 -0.83 -13.44
CA ASN A 327 27.17 -0.74 -14.79
C ASN A 327 26.12 -1.13 -15.83
N GLY A 328 26.26 -0.58 -17.03
CA GLY A 328 25.37 -0.81 -18.16
C GLY A 328 25.72 0.07 -19.33
N ALA A 329 24.74 0.33 -20.19
CA ALA A 329 24.93 1.21 -21.32
C ALA A 329 23.82 2.28 -21.40
N TYR A 330 24.17 3.41 -21.99
CA TYR A 330 23.22 4.45 -22.40
C TYR A 330 23.17 4.58 -23.92
N SER A 331 21.98 4.86 -24.41
CA SER A 331 21.72 5.35 -25.77
C SER A 331 20.82 6.57 -25.65
N ASP A 332 21.29 7.72 -26.10
CA ASP A 332 20.56 9.00 -26.07
C ASP A 332 19.99 9.35 -24.71
N ASN A 333 20.85 9.34 -23.67
CA ASN A 333 20.50 9.55 -22.26
C ASN A 333 19.59 8.48 -21.62
N LEU A 334 19.16 7.48 -22.35
CA LEU A 334 18.30 6.43 -21.84
C LEU A 334 19.12 5.17 -21.57
N ARG A 335 18.87 4.53 -20.43
CA ARG A 335 19.46 3.22 -20.14
C ARG A 335 19.06 2.23 -21.23
N SER A 336 20.04 1.44 -21.70
CA SER A 336 19.89 0.47 -22.79
C SER A 336 20.70 -0.78 -22.50
N GLY A 337 20.24 -1.92 -23.00
CA GLY A 337 20.94 -3.20 -22.81
C GLY A 337 20.92 -3.70 -21.36
N LYS A 338 21.86 -4.61 -21.06
CA LYS A 338 21.99 -5.19 -19.72
C LYS A 338 22.53 -4.16 -18.73
N TRP A 339 21.89 -4.09 -17.56
CA TRP A 339 22.34 -3.35 -16.40
C TRP A 339 22.51 -4.26 -15.21
N THR A 340 23.57 -4.02 -14.41
CA THR A 340 23.83 -4.71 -13.15
C THR A 340 24.09 -3.67 -12.09
N PHE A 341 23.44 -3.84 -10.95
CA PHE A 341 23.59 -3.01 -9.77
C PHE A 341 24.18 -3.87 -8.65
N TYR A 342 25.01 -3.28 -7.84
CA TYR A 342 25.78 -3.98 -6.85
C TYR A 342 25.54 -3.44 -5.45
N TYR A 343 25.54 -4.31 -4.50
CA TYR A 343 25.74 -3.94 -3.10
C TYR A 343 27.15 -3.39 -2.91
N ARG A 344 27.37 -2.65 -1.83
CA ARG A 344 28.69 -2.11 -1.51
C ARG A 344 29.77 -3.18 -1.28
N ASN A 345 29.38 -4.37 -0.82
CA ASN A 345 30.27 -5.53 -0.68
C ASN A 345 30.64 -6.19 -2.03
N GLY A 346 30.22 -5.63 -3.16
CA GLY A 346 30.46 -6.15 -4.51
C GLY A 346 29.48 -7.25 -4.95
N GLY A 347 28.61 -7.74 -4.07
CA GLY A 347 27.55 -8.68 -4.45
C GLY A 347 26.51 -8.03 -5.37
N ILE A 348 25.96 -8.81 -6.29
CA ILE A 348 24.88 -8.30 -7.18
C ILE A 348 23.65 -8.00 -6.34
N GLU A 349 23.10 -6.80 -6.49
CA GLU A 349 21.82 -6.36 -5.88
C GLU A 349 20.65 -6.62 -6.83
N GLN A 350 20.82 -6.26 -8.10
CA GLN A 350 19.83 -6.53 -9.14
C GLN A 350 20.47 -6.53 -10.53
N THR A 351 19.85 -7.24 -11.46
CA THR A 351 20.29 -7.25 -12.86
C THR A 351 19.08 -7.44 -13.78
N GLY A 352 19.15 -6.83 -14.94
CA GLY A 352 18.11 -6.94 -15.96
C GLY A 352 18.45 -6.15 -17.19
N ARG A 353 17.50 -5.99 -18.08
CA ARG A 353 17.68 -5.27 -19.35
C ARG A 353 16.78 -4.05 -19.41
N TYR A 354 17.34 -2.96 -19.92
CA TYR A 354 16.57 -1.78 -20.35
C TYR A 354 16.45 -1.71 -21.86
N GLU A 355 15.31 -1.23 -22.31
CA GLU A 355 15.10 -0.80 -23.68
C GLU A 355 14.49 0.60 -23.66
N ARG A 356 15.20 1.58 -24.26
CA ARG A 356 14.82 3.01 -24.23
C ARG A 356 14.44 3.51 -22.83
N GLY A 357 15.27 3.18 -21.84
CA GLY A 357 15.07 3.58 -20.44
C GLY A 357 14.00 2.80 -19.68
N ARG A 358 13.33 1.82 -20.29
CA ARG A 358 12.28 1.02 -19.68
C ARG A 358 12.78 -0.39 -19.35
N TYR A 359 12.25 -0.96 -18.29
CA TYR A 359 12.49 -2.37 -17.97
C TYR A 359 12.01 -3.27 -19.10
N GLN A 360 12.84 -4.28 -19.45
CA GLN A 360 12.55 -5.21 -20.54
C GLN A 360 13.07 -6.61 -20.19
N GLY A 361 12.24 -7.65 -20.45
CA GLY A 361 12.58 -9.03 -20.16
C GLY A 361 12.72 -9.33 -18.66
N LEU A 362 13.46 -10.39 -18.33
CA LEU A 362 13.62 -10.85 -16.95
C LEU A 362 14.53 -9.92 -16.15
N TRP A 363 14.06 -9.51 -14.99
CA TRP A 363 14.79 -8.83 -13.95
C TRP A 363 14.94 -9.72 -12.73
N LEU A 364 16.14 -9.70 -12.14
CA LEU A 364 16.50 -10.47 -10.97
C LEU A 364 16.97 -9.53 -9.86
N TRP A 365 16.45 -9.74 -8.66
CA TRP A 365 16.90 -9.08 -7.44
C TRP A 365 17.46 -10.12 -6.48
N TYR A 366 18.45 -9.75 -5.72
CA TYR A 366 19.13 -10.64 -4.80
C TYR A 366 19.15 -10.07 -3.40
N TYR A 367 19.18 -10.95 -2.42
CA TYR A 367 19.53 -10.62 -1.05
C TYR A 367 21.04 -10.36 -0.92
N PRO A 368 21.50 -9.66 0.15
CA PRO A 368 22.94 -9.46 0.39
C PRO A 368 23.75 -10.76 0.55
N ASN A 369 23.12 -11.89 0.88
CA ASN A 369 23.73 -13.21 0.94
C ASN A 369 23.88 -13.88 -0.43
N GLY A 370 23.42 -13.23 -1.51
CA GLY A 370 23.48 -13.72 -2.89
C GLY A 370 22.30 -14.58 -3.32
N ASN A 371 21.39 -14.96 -2.43
CA ASN A 371 20.18 -15.69 -2.79
C ASN A 371 19.22 -14.79 -3.56
N THR A 372 18.50 -15.37 -4.51
CA THR A 372 17.46 -14.63 -5.25
C THR A 372 16.36 -14.18 -4.29
N TRP A 373 16.04 -12.89 -4.36
CA TRP A 373 14.89 -12.31 -3.67
C TRP A 373 13.67 -12.31 -4.55
N ARG A 374 13.83 -11.88 -5.83
CA ARG A 374 12.72 -11.73 -6.76
C ARG A 374 13.15 -11.97 -8.21
N GLU A 375 12.27 -12.59 -8.95
CA GLU A 375 12.29 -12.70 -10.41
C GLU A 375 11.03 -12.04 -10.95
N GLU A 376 11.17 -11.17 -11.93
CA GLU A 376 10.01 -10.44 -12.47
C GLU A 376 10.26 -10.11 -13.95
N SER A 377 9.30 -10.43 -14.79
CA SER A 377 9.38 -10.19 -16.22
C SER A 377 8.68 -8.90 -16.60
N TYR A 378 9.27 -8.17 -17.54
CA TYR A 378 8.76 -6.89 -18.01
C TYR A 378 8.68 -6.83 -19.53
N PHE A 379 7.65 -6.17 -20.03
CA PHE A 379 7.54 -5.77 -21.41
C PHE A 379 7.23 -4.27 -21.50
N ASN A 380 8.14 -3.52 -22.12
CA ASN A 380 8.01 -2.08 -22.31
C ASN A 380 7.76 -1.30 -21.00
N GLY A 381 8.39 -1.72 -19.91
CA GLY A 381 8.30 -1.10 -18.58
C GLY A 381 7.10 -1.55 -17.72
N LYS A 382 6.26 -2.42 -18.24
CA LYS A 382 5.14 -3.03 -17.50
C LYS A 382 5.49 -4.45 -17.10
N GLU A 383 5.02 -4.88 -15.94
CA GLU A 383 5.09 -6.28 -15.54
C GLU A 383 4.36 -7.13 -16.61
N ASP A 384 5.05 -8.11 -17.20
CA ASP A 384 4.51 -8.96 -18.24
C ASP A 384 5.27 -10.30 -18.23
N GLY A 385 4.59 -11.38 -17.85
CA GLY A 385 5.13 -12.70 -17.63
C GLY A 385 5.37 -13.02 -16.17
N LEU A 386 6.33 -13.92 -15.90
CA LEU A 386 6.57 -14.53 -14.62
C LEU A 386 6.96 -13.53 -13.53
N PHE A 387 6.33 -13.69 -12.36
CA PHE A 387 6.70 -13.09 -11.08
C PHE A 387 6.94 -14.19 -10.04
N VAL A 388 8.10 -14.18 -9.38
CA VAL A 388 8.38 -15.02 -8.23
C VAL A 388 9.10 -14.22 -7.16
N GLU A 389 8.64 -14.34 -5.92
CA GLU A 389 9.31 -13.77 -4.75
C GLU A 389 9.70 -14.88 -3.77
N TYR A 390 10.90 -14.79 -3.24
CA TYR A 390 11.49 -15.76 -2.32
C TYR A 390 11.82 -15.12 -0.98
N ASP A 391 11.86 -15.92 0.07
CA ASP A 391 12.50 -15.54 1.33
C ASP A 391 14.04 -15.63 1.20
N SER A 392 14.76 -15.20 2.24
CA SER A 392 16.23 -15.23 2.25
C SER A 392 16.86 -16.63 2.23
N ASN A 393 16.07 -17.69 2.38
CA ASN A 393 16.49 -19.10 2.31
C ASN A 393 16.13 -19.74 0.97
N GLY A 394 15.48 -18.99 0.05
CA GLY A 394 15.06 -19.47 -1.26
C GLY A 394 13.68 -20.15 -1.28
N LYS A 395 12.90 -20.06 -0.21
CA LYS A 395 11.51 -20.54 -0.20
C LYS A 395 10.62 -19.54 -0.95
N ILE A 396 9.78 -20.05 -1.85
CA ILE A 396 8.81 -19.21 -2.58
C ILE A 396 7.80 -18.63 -1.59
N LEU A 397 7.64 -17.31 -1.64
CA LEU A 397 6.63 -16.54 -0.91
C LEU A 397 5.43 -16.21 -1.79
N THR A 398 5.71 -15.82 -3.04
CA THR A 398 4.67 -15.44 -4.00
C THR A 398 5.10 -15.89 -5.39
N LYS A 399 4.14 -16.41 -6.16
CA LYS A 399 4.37 -16.78 -7.56
C LYS A 399 3.10 -16.55 -8.38
N GLY A 400 3.26 -16.04 -9.58
CA GLY A 400 2.19 -15.86 -10.55
C GLY A 400 2.70 -15.24 -11.84
N ASP A 401 1.79 -14.85 -12.71
CA ASP A 401 2.11 -14.20 -13.96
C ASP A 401 1.37 -12.85 -14.06
N TYR A 402 2.00 -11.90 -14.74
CA TYR A 402 1.41 -10.64 -15.14
C TYR A 402 1.20 -10.59 -16.65
N VAL A 403 0.13 -9.95 -17.07
CA VAL A 403 -0.13 -9.59 -18.47
C VAL A 403 -0.40 -8.09 -18.52
N SER A 404 0.49 -7.33 -19.17
CA SER A 404 0.37 -5.87 -19.32
C SER A 404 0.19 -5.11 -18.00
N GLY A 405 0.80 -5.58 -16.91
CA GLY A 405 0.75 -4.98 -15.56
C GLY A 405 -0.36 -5.49 -14.66
N GLU A 406 -1.26 -6.34 -15.18
CA GLU A 406 -2.34 -6.94 -14.40
C GLU A 406 -2.04 -8.41 -14.11
N LYS A 407 -2.42 -8.87 -12.91
CA LYS A 407 -2.28 -10.29 -12.56
C LYS A 407 -3.16 -11.13 -13.46
N ASP A 408 -2.58 -12.23 -13.99
CA ASP A 408 -3.30 -13.17 -14.84
C ASP A 408 -2.88 -14.60 -14.52
N GLY A 409 -3.78 -15.59 -14.78
CA GLY A 409 -3.49 -16.99 -14.50
C GLY A 409 -3.39 -17.34 -13.01
N GLU A 410 -2.67 -18.43 -12.72
CA GLU A 410 -2.57 -18.97 -11.36
C GLU A 410 -1.59 -18.18 -10.50
N TRP A 411 -2.06 -17.78 -9.31
CA TRP A 411 -1.25 -17.13 -8.28
C TRP A 411 -1.20 -17.95 -7.01
N ILE A 412 -0.03 -17.98 -6.38
CA ILE A 412 0.25 -18.66 -5.13
C ILE A 412 0.87 -17.66 -4.16
N TYR A 413 0.35 -17.60 -2.93
CA TYR A 413 0.86 -16.76 -1.85
C TYR A 413 1.09 -17.60 -0.61
N GLN A 414 2.28 -17.51 -0.02
CA GLN A 414 2.56 -18.02 1.32
C GLN A 414 2.27 -16.90 2.33
N VAL A 415 1.19 -17.01 3.08
CA VAL A 415 0.69 -15.98 4.02
C VAL A 415 0.79 -16.53 5.44
N GLY A 416 1.96 -16.37 6.07
CA GLY A 416 2.15 -16.76 7.48
C GLY A 416 1.78 -18.21 7.76
N ASP A 417 0.53 -18.43 8.22
CA ASP A 417 0.01 -19.72 8.67
C ASP A 417 -0.63 -20.56 7.53
N HIS A 418 -0.70 -20.06 6.29
CA HIS A 418 -1.37 -20.74 5.19
C HIS A 418 -0.82 -20.34 3.81
N THR A 419 -1.15 -21.16 2.81
CA THR A 419 -0.91 -20.88 1.41
C THR A 419 -2.23 -20.58 0.72
N GLU A 420 -2.32 -19.47 -0.01
CA GLU A 420 -3.46 -19.14 -0.88
C GLU A 420 -3.12 -19.50 -2.32
N LYS A 421 -4.08 -20.07 -3.05
CA LYS A 421 -3.94 -20.44 -4.45
C LYS A 421 -5.23 -20.17 -5.21
N GLY A 422 -5.13 -19.54 -6.37
CA GLY A 422 -6.26 -19.27 -7.23
C GLY A 422 -5.85 -18.54 -8.50
N ASN A 423 -6.83 -18.23 -9.35
CA ASN A 423 -6.60 -17.58 -10.62
C ASN A 423 -7.01 -16.11 -10.60
N TYR A 424 -6.30 -15.32 -11.39
CA TYR A 424 -6.68 -13.96 -11.76
C TYR A 424 -6.97 -13.89 -13.26
N VAL A 425 -7.87 -13.00 -13.63
CA VAL A 425 -8.12 -12.57 -15.01
C VAL A 425 -8.19 -11.04 -14.98
N ILE A 426 -7.28 -10.39 -15.69
CA ILE A 426 -7.17 -8.91 -15.76
C ILE A 426 -7.19 -8.31 -14.33
N GLY A 427 -6.30 -8.79 -13.46
CA GLY A 427 -6.13 -8.28 -12.08
C GLY A 427 -7.25 -8.66 -11.10
N LEU A 428 -8.30 -9.33 -11.54
CA LEU A 428 -9.45 -9.72 -10.71
C LEU A 428 -9.41 -11.23 -10.40
N ARG A 429 -9.74 -11.60 -9.15
CA ARG A 429 -9.89 -13.01 -8.78
C ARG A 429 -10.97 -13.65 -9.64
N GLU A 430 -10.67 -14.82 -10.21
CA GLU A 430 -11.60 -15.57 -11.07
C GLU A 430 -11.49 -17.07 -10.79
N GLY A 431 -12.63 -17.78 -10.83
CA GLY A 431 -12.67 -19.23 -10.63
C GLY A 431 -12.46 -19.67 -9.18
N ASP A 432 -11.93 -20.87 -9.02
CA ASP A 432 -11.75 -21.51 -7.73
C ASP A 432 -10.52 -20.95 -6.99
N TRP A 433 -10.73 -20.54 -5.73
CA TRP A 433 -9.69 -20.13 -4.79
C TRP A 433 -9.64 -21.10 -3.63
N LYS A 434 -8.42 -21.54 -3.25
CA LYS A 434 -8.18 -22.45 -2.15
C LYS A 434 -7.07 -21.94 -1.25
N TYR A 435 -7.26 -22.06 0.07
CA TYR A 435 -6.24 -21.80 1.07
C TYR A 435 -5.93 -23.10 1.80
N PHE A 436 -4.66 -23.31 2.11
CA PHE A 436 -4.19 -24.52 2.75
C PHE A 436 -3.39 -24.15 4.00
N TYR A 437 -3.68 -24.78 5.10
CA TYR A 437 -2.82 -24.71 6.29
C TYR A 437 -1.40 -25.18 5.97
N ASN A 438 -0.42 -24.83 6.82
CA ASN A 438 0.98 -25.23 6.61
C ASN A 438 1.19 -26.76 6.62
N ASP A 439 0.26 -27.53 7.18
CA ASP A 439 0.24 -29.00 7.13
C ASP A 439 -0.36 -29.57 5.83
N GLY A 440 -0.77 -28.69 4.89
CA GLY A 440 -1.35 -29.04 3.59
C GLY A 440 -2.86 -29.29 3.62
N LYS A 441 -3.52 -29.26 4.79
CA LYS A 441 -4.98 -29.41 4.85
C LYS A 441 -5.68 -28.17 4.33
N LEU A 442 -6.87 -28.39 3.75
CA LEU A 442 -7.70 -27.30 3.23
C LEU A 442 -8.20 -26.41 4.37
N LYS A 443 -7.97 -25.11 4.26
CA LYS A 443 -8.42 -24.06 5.19
C LYS A 443 -9.67 -23.36 4.65
N TYR A 444 -9.71 -23.16 3.32
CA TYR A 444 -10.79 -22.45 2.63
C TYR A 444 -10.87 -22.89 1.18
N GLU A 445 -12.09 -22.94 0.64
CA GLU A 445 -12.37 -23.00 -0.79
C GLU A 445 -13.56 -22.10 -1.14
N GLY A 446 -13.47 -21.41 -2.27
CA GLY A 446 -14.52 -20.53 -2.75
C GLY A 446 -14.35 -20.20 -4.22
N PHE A 447 -15.42 -19.77 -4.86
CA PHE A 447 -15.43 -19.38 -6.26
C PHE A 447 -15.57 -17.86 -6.36
N TYR A 448 -14.80 -17.24 -7.24
CA TYR A 448 -14.85 -15.82 -7.54
C TYR A 448 -15.21 -15.59 -9.00
N SER A 449 -15.94 -14.51 -9.27
CA SER A 449 -16.23 -14.03 -10.62
C SER A 449 -16.04 -12.52 -10.66
N GLN A 450 -15.19 -12.03 -11.57
CA GLN A 450 -14.84 -10.62 -11.71
C GLN A 450 -14.42 -9.95 -10.37
N GLY A 451 -13.62 -10.66 -9.58
CA GLY A 451 -13.14 -10.19 -8.28
C GLY A 451 -14.14 -10.35 -7.12
N ASN A 452 -15.39 -10.67 -7.41
CA ASN A 452 -16.44 -10.83 -6.40
C ASN A 452 -16.57 -12.28 -5.98
N PRO A 453 -16.78 -12.58 -4.68
CA PRO A 453 -17.15 -13.93 -4.26
C PRO A 453 -18.46 -14.33 -4.94
N ASP A 454 -18.52 -15.54 -5.48
CA ASP A 454 -19.69 -16.10 -6.15
C ASP A 454 -19.86 -17.57 -5.80
N LYS A 455 -21.09 -18.08 -5.83
CA LYS A 455 -21.44 -19.46 -5.46
C LYS A 455 -21.12 -19.77 -3.99
N LYS A 456 -20.63 -20.97 -3.74
CA LYS A 456 -20.41 -21.52 -2.42
C LYS A 456 -18.97 -21.30 -1.97
N HIS A 457 -18.80 -20.80 -0.72
CA HIS A 457 -17.54 -20.64 -0.03
C HIS A 457 -17.54 -21.48 1.24
N LYS A 458 -16.47 -22.22 1.49
CA LYS A 458 -16.33 -23.08 2.65
C LYS A 458 -15.03 -22.81 3.38
N TYR A 459 -15.12 -22.79 4.69
CA TYR A 459 -14.00 -22.67 5.62
C TYR A 459 -13.88 -23.93 6.45
N TYR A 460 -12.67 -24.33 6.77
CA TYR A 460 -12.40 -25.56 7.52
C TYR A 460 -11.55 -25.25 8.75
N TYR A 461 -11.75 -26.03 9.81
CA TYR A 461 -10.86 -26.06 10.96
C TYR A 461 -9.52 -26.75 10.62
N PRO A 462 -8.44 -26.55 11.42
CA PRO A 462 -7.19 -27.29 11.23
C PRO A 462 -7.36 -28.82 11.30
N SER A 463 -8.41 -29.29 11.99
CA SER A 463 -8.81 -30.71 11.99
C SER A 463 -9.30 -31.23 10.63
N GLY A 464 -9.65 -30.33 9.69
CA GLY A 464 -10.29 -30.63 8.41
C GLY A 464 -11.83 -30.67 8.47
N VAL A 465 -12.43 -30.47 9.64
CA VAL A 465 -13.89 -30.38 9.82
C VAL A 465 -14.37 -29.05 9.20
N LEU A 466 -15.52 -29.11 8.52
CA LEU A 466 -16.17 -27.91 7.96
C LEU A 466 -16.54 -26.94 9.09
N LYS A 467 -16.03 -25.70 8.99
CA LYS A 467 -16.27 -24.63 9.97
C LYS A 467 -17.44 -23.74 9.56
N GLU A 468 -17.46 -23.35 8.27
CA GLU A 468 -18.47 -22.43 7.76
C GLU A 468 -18.75 -22.70 6.29
N GLU A 469 -20.01 -22.60 5.87
CA GLU A 469 -20.47 -22.62 4.49
C GLU A 469 -21.22 -21.32 4.22
N GLN A 470 -20.81 -20.57 3.19
CA GLN A 470 -21.39 -19.31 2.74
C GLN A 470 -21.83 -19.44 1.30
N TYR A 471 -22.80 -18.65 0.85
CA TYR A 471 -23.24 -18.58 -0.52
C TYR A 471 -23.37 -17.14 -1.00
N TYR A 472 -22.84 -16.87 -2.18
CA TYR A 472 -22.85 -15.56 -2.80
C TYR A 472 -23.41 -15.65 -4.23
N GLU A 473 -24.00 -14.56 -4.71
CA GLU A 473 -24.28 -14.28 -6.10
C GLU A 473 -23.59 -12.96 -6.46
N LEU A 474 -22.47 -13.04 -7.19
CA LEU A 474 -21.64 -11.89 -7.60
C LEU A 474 -21.37 -10.88 -6.46
N GLY A 475 -20.89 -11.36 -5.32
CA GLY A 475 -20.59 -10.53 -4.14
C GLY A 475 -21.76 -10.29 -3.19
N ILE A 476 -22.97 -10.63 -3.61
CA ILE A 476 -24.18 -10.49 -2.82
C ILE A 476 -24.39 -11.75 -1.98
N ARG A 477 -24.55 -11.59 -0.67
CA ARG A 477 -24.86 -12.70 0.24
C ARG A 477 -26.27 -13.22 -0.05
N GLU A 478 -26.36 -14.51 -0.34
CA GLU A 478 -27.60 -15.21 -0.66
C GLU A 478 -27.71 -16.54 0.06
N LYS A 479 -28.89 -17.10 0.11
CA LYS A 479 -29.23 -18.44 0.64
C LYS A 479 -28.84 -18.63 2.10
N ASN A 480 -28.61 -19.87 2.49
CA ASN A 480 -28.30 -20.26 3.85
C ASN A 480 -26.79 -20.31 4.06
N TRP A 481 -26.31 -19.53 5.01
CA TRP A 481 -24.97 -19.62 5.57
C TRP A 481 -25.02 -20.49 6.80
N LYS A 482 -24.08 -21.42 6.91
CA LYS A 482 -24.06 -22.41 7.99
C LYS A 482 -22.74 -22.36 8.73
N LYS A 483 -22.79 -22.44 10.06
CA LYS A 483 -21.61 -22.55 10.92
C LYS A 483 -21.67 -23.84 11.71
N TYR A 484 -20.51 -24.47 11.86
CA TYR A 484 -20.33 -25.74 12.54
C TYR A 484 -19.30 -25.59 13.65
N ASP A 485 -19.39 -26.40 14.69
CA ASP A 485 -18.36 -26.55 15.72
C ASP A 485 -17.21 -27.47 15.23
N GLU A 486 -16.18 -27.65 16.06
CA GLU A 486 -15.04 -28.53 15.71
C GLU A 486 -15.41 -30.02 15.69
N GLN A 487 -16.55 -30.40 16.24
CA GLN A 487 -17.14 -31.75 16.18
C GLN A 487 -17.99 -31.97 14.91
N GLY A 488 -18.20 -30.90 14.11
CA GLY A 488 -19.01 -30.95 12.89
C GLY A 488 -20.52 -30.77 13.11
N ASN A 489 -20.95 -30.43 14.34
CA ASN A 489 -22.35 -30.16 14.60
C ASN A 489 -22.74 -28.79 14.07
N LEU A 490 -23.94 -28.66 13.47
CA LEU A 490 -24.47 -27.39 12.99
C LEU A 490 -24.82 -26.49 14.18
N VAL A 491 -24.09 -25.38 14.33
CA VAL A 491 -24.30 -24.40 15.41
C VAL A 491 -25.29 -23.33 15.00
N MET A 492 -25.23 -22.89 13.71
CA MET A 492 -26.02 -21.75 13.25
C MET A 492 -26.32 -21.85 11.75
N THR A 493 -27.53 -21.44 11.38
CA THR A 493 -27.92 -21.17 10.00
C THR A 493 -28.42 -19.73 9.89
N ILE A 494 -27.85 -18.96 8.97
CA ILE A 494 -28.30 -17.60 8.66
C ILE A 494 -28.79 -17.60 7.21
N THR A 495 -30.02 -17.18 6.99
CA THR A 495 -30.58 -17.04 5.64
C THR A 495 -30.42 -15.62 5.15
N TYR A 496 -29.72 -15.43 4.03
CA TYR A 496 -29.55 -14.16 3.37
C TYR A 496 -30.37 -14.07 2.08
N ARG A 497 -30.82 -12.86 1.74
CA ARG A 497 -31.37 -12.48 0.46
C ARG A 497 -30.97 -11.05 0.14
N ASN A 498 -30.32 -10.79 -0.98
CA ASN A 498 -29.81 -9.49 -1.39
C ASN A 498 -28.97 -8.81 -0.27
N ASN A 499 -27.99 -9.49 0.31
CA ASN A 499 -27.18 -9.06 1.46
C ASN A 499 -27.94 -8.86 2.78
N MET A 500 -29.28 -8.95 2.77
CA MET A 500 -30.09 -8.78 3.97
C MET A 500 -30.29 -10.13 4.65
N GLU A 501 -30.09 -10.14 5.96
CA GLU A 501 -30.38 -11.29 6.81
C GLU A 501 -31.89 -11.43 6.96
N GLN A 502 -32.44 -12.58 6.58
CA GLN A 502 -33.87 -12.88 6.63
C GLN A 502 -34.23 -13.71 7.86
N ARG A 503 -33.36 -14.67 8.21
CA ARG A 503 -33.61 -15.62 9.30
C ARG A 503 -32.30 -16.05 9.94
N ILE A 504 -32.37 -16.33 11.25
CA ILE A 504 -31.34 -17.06 11.99
C ILE A 504 -31.99 -18.31 12.57
N ASN A 505 -31.45 -19.50 12.27
CA ASN A 505 -31.99 -20.80 12.65
C ASN A 505 -33.50 -20.96 12.38
N GLY A 506 -33.97 -20.43 11.22
CA GLY A 506 -35.36 -20.46 10.82
C GLY A 506 -36.25 -19.36 11.40
N ILE A 507 -35.77 -18.63 12.43
CA ILE A 507 -36.50 -17.50 13.03
C ILE A 507 -36.30 -16.26 12.15
N ARG A 508 -37.38 -15.59 11.77
CA ARG A 508 -37.32 -14.34 10.99
C ARG A 508 -36.64 -13.24 11.77
N THR A 509 -35.73 -12.50 11.14
CA THR A 509 -34.99 -11.37 11.68
C THR A 509 -35.55 -10.00 11.28
N GLY A 510 -36.59 -9.97 10.43
CA GLY A 510 -37.29 -8.77 9.94
C GLY A 510 -38.81 -8.78 10.28
N LEU A 511 -39.48 -7.65 10.10
CA LEU A 511 -40.93 -7.53 10.22
C LEU A 511 -41.62 -8.51 9.23
N PRO A 512 -42.78 -9.11 9.62
CA PRO A 512 -43.52 -9.99 8.72
C PRO A 512 -43.97 -9.23 7.47
N GLU A 513 -43.95 -9.92 6.30
CA GLU A 513 -44.38 -9.35 4.99
C GLU A 513 -45.82 -8.78 5.01
N SER A 514 -46.67 -9.23 5.95
CA SER A 514 -48.02 -8.70 6.15
C SER A 514 -48.06 -7.22 6.54
N ASP A 515 -46.99 -6.70 7.15
CA ASP A 515 -46.93 -5.33 7.63
C ASP A 515 -46.35 -4.36 6.56
N ILE A 516 -45.73 -4.90 5.51
CA ILE A 516 -45.19 -4.11 4.40
C ILE A 516 -46.30 -3.75 3.37
N THR A 517 -47.36 -4.56 3.29
CA THR A 517 -48.46 -4.35 2.32
C THR A 517 -49.43 -3.25 2.74
N LEU A 518 -49.35 -2.75 3.97
CA LEU A 518 -50.22 -1.65 4.49
C LEU A 518 -49.61 -0.24 4.31
N ILE A 519 -48.44 -0.12 3.68
CA ILE A 519 -47.73 1.17 3.47
C ILE A 519 -47.56 1.44 1.95
N ARG A 520 -48.63 1.14 1.17
CA ARG A 520 -48.75 1.66 -0.19
C ARG A 520 -49.85 2.68 -0.30
#